data_ad2817377a3a0a0cb09cabf3c5695e07
#
_entry.id   ad2817377a3a0a0cb09cabf3c5695e07
#
_cell.length_a   1.000
_cell.length_b   1.000
_cell.length_c   1.000
_cell.angle_alpha   90.00
_cell.angle_beta   90.00
_cell.angle_gamma   90.00
#
_symmetry.space_group_name_H-M   'P 1'
#
loop_
_entity.id
_entity.type
_entity.pdbx_description
1 polymer ?
#
loop_
_entity_poly.entity_id
_entity_poly.type
_entity_poly.pdbx_seq_one_letter_code
_entity_poly.pdbx_strand_id
1 'polypeptide(L)'
;DFIEKMSEYTASGKIYNRISSSLLRAFDGLKQMLDPIKEAGLFELRIYEGQNEDAVRRKIKMFNEEEITLFNKVGLPPIFFSKMIVGPYQPSLVYMLNFRDLEHRNETWNTFINHPEWKVMSSKEEYKNTVSNIRKIFLEKV
;
A
#
# COMPACT_ATOMS: atom_id res chain seq x y z
N ASP A 1 4.04 27.45 3.24
CA ASP A 1 3.08 26.70 2.42
C ASP A 1 3.84 25.96 1.31
N PHE A 2 3.30 24.83 0.84
CA PHE A 2 3.93 24.02 -0.22
C PHE A 2 4.14 24.83 -1.52
N ILE A 3 3.16 25.64 -1.91
CA ILE A 3 3.21 26.46 -3.12
C ILE A 3 4.29 27.55 -3.03
N GLU A 4 4.45 28.18 -1.89
CA GLU A 4 5.50 29.18 -1.65
C GLU A 4 6.90 28.56 -1.75
N LYS A 5 7.12 27.42 -1.10
CA LYS A 5 8.38 26.67 -1.20
C LYS A 5 8.66 26.24 -2.65
N MET A 6 7.65 25.79 -3.37
CA MET A 6 7.80 25.42 -4.79
C MET A 6 8.20 26.63 -5.64
N SER A 7 7.67 27.82 -5.36
CA SER A 7 8.05 29.07 -6.06
C SER A 7 9.52 29.43 -5.81
N GLU A 8 10.01 29.30 -4.59
CA GLU A 8 11.41 29.53 -4.25
C GLU A 8 12.35 28.58 -4.99
N TYR A 9 12.00 27.28 -5.03
CA TYR A 9 12.79 26.28 -5.77
C TYR A 9 12.75 26.50 -7.27
N THR A 10 11.63 26.92 -7.85
CA THR A 10 11.51 27.20 -9.29
C THR A 10 12.44 28.35 -9.71
N ALA A 11 12.68 29.32 -8.85
CA ALA A 11 13.64 30.40 -9.09
C ALA A 11 15.10 29.92 -9.14
N SER A 12 15.44 28.81 -8.51
CA SER A 12 16.79 28.24 -8.47
C SER A 12 17.05 27.17 -9.54
N GLY A 13 16.03 26.77 -10.33
CA GLY A 13 16.17 25.79 -11.42
C GLY A 13 15.12 24.69 -11.42
N LYS A 14 15.43 23.59 -12.12
CA LYS A 14 14.51 22.46 -12.31
C LYS A 14 14.40 21.60 -11.04
N ILE A 15 13.22 21.52 -10.45
CA ILE A 15 12.97 20.80 -9.19
C ILE A 15 12.72 19.30 -9.41
N TYR A 16 12.15 18.93 -10.56
CA TYR A 16 11.91 17.53 -10.91
C TYR A 16 12.08 17.31 -12.41
N ASN A 17 12.37 16.07 -12.78
CA ASN A 17 12.47 15.66 -14.17
C ASN A 17 11.15 15.16 -14.75
N ARG A 18 10.34 14.51 -13.92
CA ARG A 18 9.07 13.90 -14.32
C ARG A 18 8.08 13.98 -13.17
N ILE A 19 6.79 14.07 -13.53
CA ILE A 19 5.66 13.90 -12.62
C ILE A 19 4.85 12.71 -13.12
N SER A 20 4.41 11.87 -12.20
CA SER A 20 3.41 10.83 -12.44
C SER A 20 2.28 11.02 -11.44
N SER A 21 1.05 11.04 -11.95
CA SER A 21 -0.15 11.19 -11.13
C SER A 21 -0.99 9.93 -11.20
N SER A 22 -1.64 9.60 -10.09
CA SER A 22 -2.54 8.46 -10.01
C SER A 22 -3.83 8.85 -9.29
N LEU A 23 -4.97 8.36 -9.78
CA LEU A 23 -6.25 8.46 -9.10
C LEU A 23 -6.57 7.11 -8.46
N LEU A 24 -6.78 7.13 -7.15
CA LEU A 24 -7.03 5.95 -6.35
C LEU A 24 -8.42 6.03 -5.71
N ARG A 25 -9.10 4.89 -5.62
CA ARG A 25 -10.37 4.74 -4.89
C ARG A 25 -10.16 3.85 -3.68
N ALA A 26 -10.48 4.36 -2.49
CA ALA A 26 -10.38 3.62 -1.24
C ALA A 26 -11.18 2.30 -1.29
N PHE A 27 -10.70 1.28 -0.56
CA PHE A 27 -11.44 0.05 -0.35
C PHE A 27 -12.66 0.26 0.56
N ASP A 28 -13.66 -0.60 0.41
CA ASP A 28 -14.84 -0.56 1.27
C ASP A 28 -14.52 -0.86 2.74
N GLY A 29 -13.50 -1.70 2.97
CA GLY A 29 -13.03 -2.06 4.31
C GLY A 29 -12.25 -0.95 5.04
N LEU A 30 -11.77 0.07 4.31
CA LEU A 30 -11.11 1.25 4.88
C LEU A 30 -11.31 2.44 3.94
N LYS A 31 -12.36 3.24 4.19
CA LYS A 31 -12.80 4.32 3.30
C LYS A 31 -12.04 5.64 3.43
N GLN A 32 -11.18 5.75 4.43
CA GLN A 32 -10.40 6.97 4.70
C GLN A 32 -8.97 6.62 5.07
N MET A 33 -8.07 7.56 4.93
CA MET A 33 -6.70 7.41 5.40
C MET A 33 -6.67 7.42 6.93
N LEU A 34 -5.78 6.62 7.49
CA LEU A 34 -5.48 6.61 8.92
C LEU A 34 -4.20 7.42 9.19
N ASP A 35 -4.14 7.98 10.38
CA ASP A 35 -2.92 8.61 10.86
C ASP A 35 -1.80 7.57 11.04
N PRO A 36 -0.55 7.93 10.74
CA PRO A 36 0.59 7.08 11.05
C PRO A 36 0.71 6.83 12.56
N ILE A 37 1.35 5.72 12.93
CA ILE A 37 1.74 5.52 14.32
C ILE A 37 2.65 6.67 14.77
N LYS A 38 2.62 7.02 16.06
CA LYS A 38 3.32 8.19 16.60
C LYS A 38 4.82 8.21 16.28
N GLU A 39 5.45 7.04 16.32
CA GLU A 39 6.88 6.85 16.09
C GLU A 39 7.20 6.45 14.63
N ALA A 40 6.29 6.69 13.68
CA ALA A 40 6.52 6.33 12.29
C ALA A 40 7.73 7.07 11.71
N GLY A 41 8.73 6.32 11.27
CA GLY A 41 9.91 6.80 10.56
C GLY A 41 10.04 6.21 9.15
N LEU A 42 9.41 5.06 8.90
CA LEU A 42 9.46 4.33 7.64
C LEU A 42 8.05 4.11 7.09
N PHE A 43 7.85 4.40 5.81
CA PHE A 43 6.60 4.12 5.08
C PHE A 43 6.89 3.15 3.94
N GLU A 44 6.01 2.18 3.73
CA GLU A 44 6.09 1.22 2.64
C GLU A 44 4.85 1.35 1.75
N LEU A 45 5.02 1.95 0.57
CA LEU A 45 4.01 1.98 -0.48
C LEU A 45 4.15 0.71 -1.33
N ARG A 46 3.05 -0.02 -1.49
CA ARG A 46 3.00 -1.26 -2.27
C ARG A 46 1.98 -1.13 -3.39
N ILE A 47 2.41 -1.50 -4.60
CA ILE A 47 1.56 -1.59 -5.78
C ILE A 47 1.51 -3.06 -6.18
N TYR A 48 0.33 -3.65 -6.15
CA TYR A 48 0.07 -5.03 -6.56
C TYR A 48 -0.54 -5.03 -7.94
N GLU A 49 0.24 -5.42 -8.94
CA GLU A 49 -0.23 -5.59 -10.31
C GLU A 49 -0.93 -6.94 -10.43
N GLY A 50 -2.11 -6.96 -11.03
CA GLY A 50 -2.82 -8.18 -11.36
C GLY A 50 -2.61 -8.59 -12.82
N GLN A 51 -2.87 -9.86 -13.13
CA GLN A 51 -2.82 -10.36 -14.51
C GLN A 51 -3.95 -9.78 -15.37
N ASN A 52 -5.06 -9.43 -14.74
CA ASN A 52 -6.24 -8.81 -15.34
C ASN A 52 -7.12 -8.18 -14.25
N GLU A 53 -8.19 -7.51 -14.65
CA GLU A 53 -9.12 -6.81 -13.76
C GLU A 53 -9.82 -7.75 -12.78
N ASP A 54 -10.12 -9.01 -13.19
CA ASP A 54 -10.73 -9.99 -12.30
C ASP A 54 -9.75 -10.43 -11.20
N ALA A 55 -8.48 -10.63 -11.53
CA ALA A 55 -7.45 -10.94 -10.54
C ALA A 55 -7.35 -9.84 -9.47
N VAL A 56 -7.30 -8.56 -9.89
CA VAL A 56 -7.30 -7.43 -8.95
C VAL A 56 -8.60 -7.37 -8.14
N ARG A 57 -9.76 -7.59 -8.75
CA ARG A 57 -11.06 -7.64 -8.07
C ARG A 57 -11.07 -8.71 -6.96
N ARG A 58 -10.59 -9.92 -7.24
CA ARG A 58 -10.50 -11.02 -6.27
C ARG A 58 -9.50 -10.69 -5.15
N LYS A 59 -8.37 -10.06 -5.46
CA LYS A 59 -7.42 -9.62 -4.43
C LYS A 59 -8.00 -8.51 -3.54
N ILE A 60 -8.74 -7.56 -4.10
CA ILE A 60 -9.45 -6.54 -3.32
C ILE A 60 -10.52 -7.17 -2.43
N LYS A 61 -11.25 -8.17 -2.93
CA LYS A 61 -12.22 -8.95 -2.12
C LYS A 61 -11.52 -9.59 -0.92
N MET A 62 -10.38 -10.26 -1.13
CA MET A 62 -9.57 -10.85 -0.08
C MET A 62 -9.17 -9.81 1.00
N PHE A 63 -8.73 -8.60 0.59
CA PHE A 63 -8.43 -7.52 1.52
C PHE A 63 -9.67 -7.12 2.34
N ASN A 64 -10.78 -6.84 1.69
CA ASN A 64 -11.99 -6.34 2.35
C ASN A 64 -12.61 -7.36 3.31
N GLU A 65 -12.59 -8.63 2.97
CA GLU A 65 -13.26 -9.68 3.74
C GLU A 65 -12.39 -10.26 4.87
N GLU A 66 -11.06 -10.31 4.67
CA GLU A 66 -10.19 -11.08 5.56
C GLU A 66 -8.86 -10.36 5.91
N GLU A 67 -8.13 -9.86 4.91
CA GLU A 67 -6.73 -9.46 5.07
C GLU A 67 -6.58 -8.19 5.92
N ILE A 68 -7.47 -7.21 5.78
CA ILE A 68 -7.47 -5.97 6.60
C ILE A 68 -7.67 -6.31 8.08
N THR A 69 -8.57 -7.24 8.40
CA THR A 69 -8.79 -7.70 9.77
C THR A 69 -7.53 -8.36 10.33
N LEU A 70 -6.86 -9.19 9.53
CA LEU A 70 -5.62 -9.81 9.93
C LEU A 70 -4.48 -8.80 10.11
N PHE A 71 -4.38 -7.78 9.25
CA PHE A 71 -3.41 -6.68 9.41
C PHE A 71 -3.56 -6.02 10.78
N ASN A 72 -4.78 -5.68 11.16
CA ASN A 72 -5.06 -5.09 12.47
C ASN A 72 -4.68 -6.05 13.63
N LYS A 73 -4.99 -7.34 13.47
CA LYS A 73 -4.73 -8.37 14.50
C LYS A 73 -3.24 -8.58 14.76
N VAL A 74 -2.41 -8.52 13.73
CA VAL A 74 -0.96 -8.74 13.84
C VAL A 74 -0.17 -7.43 14.00
N GLY A 75 -0.84 -6.29 14.03
CA GLY A 75 -0.21 -4.99 14.21
C GLY A 75 0.51 -4.46 12.96
N LEU A 76 0.10 -4.86 11.75
CA LEU A 76 0.54 -4.21 10.50
C LEU A 76 -0.21 -2.87 10.33
N PRO A 77 0.42 -1.72 10.53
CA PRO A 77 -0.28 -0.44 10.63
C PRO A 77 -0.52 0.19 9.25
N PRO A 78 -1.77 0.13 8.72
CA PRO A 78 -2.08 0.72 7.43
C PRO A 78 -2.24 2.23 7.51
N ILE A 79 -1.95 2.91 6.40
CA ILE A 79 -2.36 4.29 6.13
C ILE A 79 -3.61 4.28 5.24
N PHE A 80 -3.59 3.52 4.14
CA PHE A 80 -4.74 3.35 3.25
C PHE A 80 -4.63 2.06 2.44
N PHE A 81 -5.77 1.63 1.92
CA PHE A 81 -5.89 0.61 0.87
C PHE A 81 -6.75 1.17 -0.26
N SER A 82 -6.35 0.92 -1.51
CA SER A 82 -7.03 1.51 -2.66
C SER A 82 -6.90 0.69 -3.94
N LYS A 83 -7.88 0.87 -4.84
CA LYS A 83 -7.80 0.42 -6.24
C LYS A 83 -7.28 1.56 -7.11
N MET A 84 -6.35 1.27 -8.00
CA MET A 84 -5.94 2.24 -9.02
C MET A 84 -7.04 2.38 -10.09
N ILE A 85 -7.53 3.62 -10.25
CA ILE A 85 -8.54 3.97 -11.27
C ILE A 85 -7.87 4.53 -12.51
N VAL A 86 -6.90 5.43 -12.32
CA VAL A 86 -6.05 5.98 -13.38
C VAL A 86 -4.63 6.05 -12.86
N GLY A 87 -3.66 5.64 -13.66
CA GLY A 87 -2.26 5.67 -13.29
C GLY A 87 -1.43 4.59 -13.97
N PRO A 88 -0.14 4.51 -13.68
CA PRO A 88 0.74 3.46 -14.20
C PRO A 88 0.45 2.10 -13.55
N TYR A 89 0.88 1.02 -14.22
CA TYR A 89 0.85 -0.36 -13.68
C TYR A 89 -0.56 -0.93 -13.47
N GLN A 90 -1.53 -0.53 -14.30
CA GLN A 90 -2.87 -1.10 -14.28
C GLN A 90 -2.93 -2.47 -14.99
N PRO A 91 -3.87 -3.37 -14.57
CA PRO A 91 -4.75 -3.22 -13.43
C PRO A 91 -4.01 -3.47 -12.10
N SER A 92 -4.26 -2.64 -11.10
CA SER A 92 -3.54 -2.75 -9.83
C SER A 92 -4.33 -2.23 -8.62
N LEU A 93 -3.89 -2.62 -7.45
CA LEU A 93 -4.25 -2.01 -6.18
C LEU A 93 -3.01 -1.41 -5.52
N VAL A 94 -3.22 -0.42 -4.68
CA VAL A 94 -2.17 0.33 -3.99
C VAL A 94 -2.51 0.47 -2.53
N TYR A 95 -1.55 0.22 -1.65
CA TYR A 95 -1.71 0.49 -0.23
C TYR A 95 -0.40 0.97 0.40
N MET A 96 -0.52 1.63 1.52
CA MET A 96 0.62 2.13 2.28
C MET A 96 0.54 1.66 3.73
N LEU A 97 1.66 1.19 4.23
CA LEU A 97 1.90 0.86 5.64
C LEU A 97 2.93 1.82 6.21
N ASN A 98 2.97 1.91 7.54
CA ASN A 98 3.97 2.70 8.24
C ASN A 98 4.59 1.91 9.39
N PHE A 99 5.85 2.17 9.70
CA PHE A 99 6.63 1.45 10.71
C PHE A 99 7.56 2.43 11.43
N ARG A 100 8.03 2.06 12.60
CA ARG A 100 9.08 2.83 13.28
C ARG A 100 10.35 2.88 12.43
N ASP A 101 10.78 1.70 11.97
CA ASP A 101 12.02 1.46 11.24
C ASP A 101 11.92 0.14 10.44
N LEU A 102 13.00 -0.24 9.79
CA LEU A 102 13.09 -1.46 8.98
C LEU A 102 13.01 -2.75 9.83
N GLU A 103 13.52 -2.74 11.07
CA GLU A 103 13.48 -3.87 11.98
C GLU A 103 12.03 -4.16 12.37
N HIS A 104 11.31 -3.15 12.86
CA HIS A 104 9.87 -3.25 13.17
C HIS A 104 9.04 -3.72 11.97
N ARG A 105 9.35 -3.19 10.79
CA ARG A 105 8.72 -3.63 9.55
C ARG A 105 8.92 -5.13 9.30
N ASN A 106 10.16 -5.62 9.42
CA ASN A 106 10.50 -7.03 9.15
C ASN A 106 9.86 -7.98 10.17
N GLU A 107 9.88 -7.63 11.44
CA GLU A 107 9.22 -8.39 12.51
C GLU A 107 7.71 -8.51 12.29
N THR A 108 7.05 -7.40 11.97
CA THR A 108 5.60 -7.38 11.79
C THR A 108 5.18 -8.16 10.54
N TRP A 109 5.91 -8.02 9.43
CA TRP A 109 5.69 -8.84 8.24
C TRP A 109 5.93 -10.32 8.50
N ASN A 110 6.98 -10.67 9.27
CA ASN A 110 7.25 -12.06 9.63
C ASN A 110 6.09 -12.64 10.46
N THR A 111 5.54 -11.87 11.39
CA THR A 111 4.36 -12.26 12.17
C THR A 111 3.17 -12.52 11.26
N PHE A 112 2.92 -11.65 10.29
CA PHE A 112 1.82 -11.79 9.33
C PHE A 112 1.95 -13.04 8.46
N ILE A 113 3.08 -13.23 7.79
CA ILE A 113 3.25 -14.35 6.83
C ILE A 113 3.26 -15.73 7.50
N ASN A 114 3.62 -15.78 8.78
CA ASN A 114 3.60 -17.01 9.56
C ASN A 114 2.27 -17.25 10.30
N HIS A 115 1.35 -16.29 10.28
CA HIS A 115 0.07 -16.41 10.98
C HIS A 115 -0.80 -17.52 10.37
N PRO A 116 -1.44 -18.37 11.19
CA PRO A 116 -2.26 -19.48 10.68
C PRO A 116 -3.40 -19.00 9.77
N GLU A 117 -4.05 -17.91 10.09
CA GLU A 117 -5.13 -17.33 9.26
C GLU A 117 -4.62 -16.89 7.88
N TRP A 118 -3.40 -16.34 7.78
CA TRP A 118 -2.79 -16.03 6.49
C TRP A 118 -2.57 -17.28 5.64
N LYS A 119 -2.06 -18.37 6.24
CA LYS A 119 -1.84 -19.62 5.53
C LYS A 119 -3.14 -20.22 4.97
N VAL A 120 -4.22 -20.17 5.75
CA VAL A 120 -5.54 -20.60 5.31
C VAL A 120 -6.06 -19.70 4.19
N MET A 121 -6.06 -18.38 4.41
CA MET A 121 -6.55 -17.38 3.46
C MET A 121 -5.82 -17.45 2.12
N SER A 122 -4.49 -17.44 2.14
CA SER A 122 -3.65 -17.46 0.93
C SER A 122 -3.73 -18.78 0.14
N SER A 123 -4.21 -19.86 0.76
CA SER A 123 -4.39 -21.16 0.10
C SER A 123 -5.73 -21.31 -0.62
N LYS A 124 -6.69 -20.40 -0.40
CA LYS A 124 -8.01 -20.46 -1.04
C LYS A 124 -7.89 -20.37 -2.56
N GLU A 125 -8.62 -21.24 -3.26
CA GLU A 125 -8.58 -21.32 -4.72
C GLU A 125 -8.99 -20.00 -5.38
N GLU A 126 -9.98 -19.32 -4.82
CA GLU A 126 -10.47 -18.04 -5.34
C GLU A 126 -9.43 -16.90 -5.30
N TYR A 127 -8.39 -17.02 -4.45
CA TYR A 127 -7.35 -15.99 -4.30
C TYR A 127 -6.04 -16.35 -5.01
N LYS A 128 -5.98 -17.50 -5.66
CA LYS A 128 -4.80 -17.90 -6.44
C LYS A 128 -4.62 -17.00 -7.67
N ASN A 129 -3.34 -16.78 -8.02
CA ASN A 129 -2.94 -16.03 -9.22
C ASN A 129 -3.56 -14.61 -9.31
N THR A 130 -3.74 -13.96 -8.15
CA THR A 130 -4.32 -12.61 -8.11
C THR A 130 -3.29 -11.49 -8.20
N VAL A 131 -2.01 -11.80 -8.01
CA VAL A 131 -0.90 -10.83 -8.06
C VAL A 131 0.16 -11.35 -9.02
N SER A 132 0.51 -10.57 -10.04
CA SER A 132 1.55 -10.90 -11.02
C SER A 132 2.89 -10.24 -10.70
N ASN A 133 2.86 -9.07 -10.05
CA ASN A 133 4.06 -8.34 -9.62
C ASN A 133 3.75 -7.48 -8.39
N ILE A 134 4.76 -7.27 -7.55
CA ILE A 134 4.69 -6.39 -6.38
C ILE A 134 5.81 -5.36 -6.47
N ARG A 135 5.41 -4.08 -6.59
CA ARG A 135 6.34 -2.96 -6.44
C ARG A 135 6.32 -2.48 -4.99
N LYS A 136 7.50 -2.28 -4.43
CA LYS A 136 7.70 -1.76 -3.07
C LYS A 136 8.51 -0.49 -3.16
N ILE A 137 8.00 0.58 -2.57
CA ILE A 137 8.67 1.88 -2.49
C ILE A 137 8.76 2.23 -1.01
N PHE A 138 9.97 2.46 -0.54
CA PHE A 138 10.23 2.88 0.83
C PHE A 138 10.41 4.40 0.85
N LEU A 139 9.77 5.03 1.83
CA LEU A 139 9.81 6.46 2.07
C LEU A 139 10.18 6.68 3.53
N GLU A 140 11.02 7.67 3.78
CA GLU A 140 11.38 8.10 5.13
C GLU A 140 10.70 9.43 5.45
N LYS A 141 10.45 9.64 6.73
CA LYS A 141 9.94 10.93 7.20
C LYS A 141 11.08 11.94 7.17
N VAL A 142 10.86 13.05 6.47
CA VAL A 142 11.77 14.21 6.43
C VAL A 142 11.48 15.15 7.58
#